data_72f48b14883d2732bcbfab3c0ca0f541
#
_entry.id   72f48b14883d2732bcbfab3c0ca0f541
#
_cell.length_a   1.000
_cell.length_b   1.000
_cell.length_c   1.000
_cell.angle_alpha   90.00
_cell.angle_beta   90.00
_cell.angle_gamma   90.00
#
_symmetry.space_group_name_H-M   'P 1'
#
loop_
_entity.id
_entity.type
_entity.pdbx_description
1 polymer ?
#
loop_
_entity_poly.entity_id
_entity_poly.type
_entity_poly.pdbx_seq_one_letter_code
_entity_poly.pdbx_strand_id
1 'polypeptide(L)'
;QGSPDAASYSHELSLAYAEEARAAGNDVRMIDLATEDFDPNLRYGYRKHMEDESAPERYQELIAWADHLVFSFPIWWSAEPAILKGFIDRTFTPRFAYRFTDGKSEAKLTGKTAALILTCRAPAFFYRIYGGPITRWKRMVLGFVGIRLTDTFILGKIDHPQDNPTYRAEFVE
;
A
#
# COMPACT_ATOMS: atom_id res chain seq x y z
N GLN A 1 1.46 2.18 -5.78
CA GLN A 1 2.88 2.35 -5.49
C GLN A 1 3.05 3.47 -4.45
N GLY A 2 3.75 3.19 -3.34
CA GLY A 2 3.82 4.07 -2.15
C GLY A 2 5.21 4.65 -1.86
N SER A 3 6.19 4.50 -2.77
CA SER A 3 7.46 5.22 -2.67
C SER A 3 7.32 6.65 -3.20
N PRO A 4 7.90 7.67 -2.56
CA PRO A 4 7.94 9.02 -3.12
C PRO A 4 8.93 9.17 -4.28
N ASP A 5 9.75 8.17 -4.53
CA ASP A 5 10.77 8.16 -5.57
C ASP A 5 10.39 7.19 -6.70
N ALA A 6 10.12 7.75 -7.90
CA ALA A 6 9.80 7.00 -9.10
C ALA A 6 10.99 6.16 -9.63
N ALA A 7 12.23 6.45 -9.22
CA ALA A 7 13.40 5.66 -9.56
C ALA A 7 13.70 4.58 -8.51
N SER A 8 12.84 4.40 -7.52
CA SER A 8 13.05 3.40 -6.48
C SER A 8 12.78 1.98 -6.97
N TYR A 9 13.47 1.01 -6.38
CA TYR A 9 13.24 -0.39 -6.71
C TYR A 9 11.81 -0.88 -6.33
N SER A 10 11.20 -0.30 -5.30
CA SER A 10 9.78 -0.55 -5.01
C SER A 10 8.86 -0.14 -6.15
N HIS A 11 9.22 0.91 -6.90
CA HIS A 11 8.49 1.34 -8.09
C HIS A 11 8.67 0.34 -9.24
N GLU A 12 9.90 -0.10 -9.51
CA GLU A 12 10.19 -1.13 -10.54
C GLU A 12 9.40 -2.42 -10.26
N LEU A 13 9.39 -2.90 -9.01
CA LEU A 13 8.61 -4.08 -8.62
C LEU A 13 7.10 -3.90 -8.83
N SER A 14 6.58 -2.71 -8.59
CA SER A 14 5.17 -2.44 -8.82
C SER A 14 4.80 -2.46 -10.30
N LEU A 15 5.70 -1.98 -11.17
CA LEU A 15 5.52 -2.03 -12.62
C LEU A 15 5.57 -3.48 -13.12
N ALA A 16 6.58 -4.25 -12.71
CA ALA A 16 6.72 -5.65 -13.08
C ALA A 16 5.47 -6.46 -12.68
N TYR A 17 5.00 -6.32 -11.44
CA TYR A 17 3.76 -6.96 -11.00
C TYR A 17 2.55 -6.56 -11.85
N ALA A 18 2.42 -5.27 -12.17
CA ALA A 18 1.32 -4.78 -12.97
C ALA A 18 1.34 -5.32 -14.40
N GLU A 19 2.52 -5.49 -15.01
CA GLU A 19 2.70 -6.08 -16.34
C GLU A 19 2.30 -7.56 -16.35
N GLU A 20 2.78 -8.34 -15.39
CA GLU A 20 2.43 -9.76 -15.25
C GLU A 20 0.94 -9.97 -14.97
N ALA A 21 0.36 -9.14 -14.11
CA ALA A 21 -1.07 -9.19 -13.85
C ALA A 21 -1.91 -8.90 -15.12
N ARG A 22 -1.48 -7.94 -15.95
CA ARG A 22 -2.13 -7.66 -17.25
C ARG A 22 -1.94 -8.81 -18.22
N ALA A 23 -0.74 -9.39 -18.30
CA ALA A 23 -0.46 -10.55 -19.14
C ALA A 23 -1.33 -11.76 -18.75
N ALA A 24 -1.66 -11.88 -17.46
CA ALA A 24 -2.60 -12.89 -16.94
C ALA A 24 -4.08 -12.53 -17.19
N GLY A 25 -4.39 -11.45 -17.90
CA GLY A 25 -5.75 -11.07 -18.30
C GLY A 25 -6.51 -10.20 -17.30
N ASN A 26 -5.84 -9.64 -16.31
CA ASN A 26 -6.47 -8.73 -15.35
C ASN A 26 -6.51 -7.27 -15.87
N ASP A 27 -7.57 -6.53 -15.53
CA ASP A 27 -7.58 -5.07 -15.69
C ASP A 27 -6.81 -4.44 -14.51
N VAL A 28 -5.73 -3.73 -14.81
CA VAL A 28 -4.83 -3.16 -13.79
C VAL A 28 -4.78 -1.65 -13.92
N ARG A 29 -5.17 -0.96 -12.86
CA ARG A 29 -5.05 0.49 -12.70
C ARG A 29 -4.05 0.80 -11.60
N MET A 30 -3.18 1.77 -11.85
CA MET A 30 -2.11 2.14 -10.93
C MET A 30 -2.33 3.54 -10.35
N ILE A 31 -2.10 3.67 -9.05
CA ILE A 31 -1.90 4.95 -8.36
C ILE A 31 -0.42 5.01 -8.02
N ASP A 32 0.28 5.99 -8.58
CA ASP A 32 1.71 6.20 -8.36
C ASP A 32 1.93 7.46 -7.52
N LEU A 33 2.13 7.28 -6.22
CA LEU A 33 2.29 8.40 -5.29
C LEU A 33 3.57 9.23 -5.50
N ALA A 34 4.51 8.77 -6.35
CA ALA A 34 5.65 9.57 -6.74
C ALA A 34 5.28 10.70 -7.72
N THR A 35 4.17 10.54 -8.45
CA THR A 35 3.74 11.47 -9.51
C THR A 35 2.37 12.10 -9.25
N GLU A 36 1.63 11.59 -8.26
CA GLU A 36 0.33 12.11 -7.88
C GLU A 36 0.42 13.48 -7.20
N ASP A 37 -0.40 14.41 -7.66
CA ASP A 37 -0.53 15.74 -7.04
C ASP A 37 -1.67 15.69 -6.01
N PHE A 38 -1.32 15.52 -4.73
CA PHE A 38 -2.26 15.62 -3.62
C PHE A 38 -1.55 16.02 -2.32
N ASP A 39 -2.26 16.70 -1.43
CA ASP A 39 -1.75 16.98 -0.09
C ASP A 39 -1.93 15.75 0.81
N PRO A 40 -0.85 15.07 1.24
CA PRO A 40 -0.95 13.91 2.12
C PRO A 40 -1.32 14.26 3.57
N ASN A 41 -1.35 15.54 3.94
CA ASN A 41 -1.61 15.95 5.30
C ASN A 41 -3.10 16.02 5.58
N LEU A 42 -3.58 15.26 6.55
CA LEU A 42 -4.94 15.34 7.06
C LEU A 42 -5.05 16.50 8.08
N ARG A 43 -4.98 17.75 7.60
CA ARG A 43 -4.80 18.98 8.41
C ARG A 43 -5.84 19.17 9.51
N TYR A 44 -7.07 18.76 9.26
CA TYR A 44 -8.18 18.96 10.20
C TYR A 44 -8.62 17.66 10.89
N GLY A 45 -7.88 16.56 10.71
CA GLY A 45 -8.37 15.23 11.05
C GLY A 45 -9.66 14.94 10.30
N TYR A 46 -10.54 14.13 10.88
CA TYR A 46 -11.85 13.81 10.28
C TYR A 46 -12.99 14.76 10.73
N ARG A 47 -12.65 15.94 11.27
CA ARG A 47 -13.64 16.91 11.76
C ARG A 47 -14.19 17.79 10.66
N LYS A 48 -13.39 18.04 9.61
CA LYS A 48 -13.71 18.94 8.49
C LYS A 48 -13.05 18.41 7.23
N HIS A 49 -13.73 18.54 6.10
CA HIS A 49 -13.13 18.27 4.79
C HIS A 49 -12.00 19.27 4.49
N MET A 50 -11.03 18.82 3.72
CA MET A 50 -10.00 19.69 3.16
C MET A 50 -10.60 20.54 2.05
N GLU A 51 -9.86 21.54 1.62
CA GLU A 51 -10.25 22.44 0.55
C GLU A 51 -10.30 21.75 -0.82
N ASP A 52 -9.47 20.70 -1.00
CA ASP A 52 -9.45 19.85 -2.18
C ASP A 52 -9.48 18.37 -1.77
N GLU A 53 -10.52 17.68 -2.19
CA GLU A 53 -10.72 16.23 -2.00
C GLU A 53 -10.74 15.46 -3.34
N SER A 54 -10.47 16.13 -4.46
CA SER A 54 -10.59 15.52 -5.80
C SER A 54 -9.69 14.29 -5.97
N ALA A 55 -8.44 14.36 -5.52
CA ALA A 55 -7.54 13.22 -5.59
C ALA A 55 -7.96 12.07 -4.65
N PRO A 56 -8.25 12.29 -3.35
CA PRO A 56 -8.81 11.26 -2.48
C PRO A 56 -10.09 10.61 -3.01
N GLU A 57 -11.04 11.37 -3.56
CA GLU A 57 -12.28 10.86 -4.15
C GLU A 57 -11.98 9.94 -5.34
N ARG A 58 -11.10 10.34 -6.24
CA ARG A 58 -10.65 9.50 -7.36
C ARG A 58 -9.96 8.21 -6.87
N TYR A 59 -9.17 8.27 -5.80
CA TYR A 59 -8.56 7.07 -5.23
C TYR A 59 -9.61 6.15 -4.62
N GLN A 60 -10.64 6.69 -3.97
CA GLN A 60 -11.76 5.91 -3.45
C GLN A 60 -12.52 5.18 -4.55
N GLU A 61 -12.77 5.84 -5.69
CA GLU A 61 -13.38 5.19 -6.86
C GLU A 61 -12.55 4.01 -7.37
N LEU A 62 -11.23 4.18 -7.49
CA LEU A 62 -10.32 3.11 -7.91
C LEU A 62 -10.29 1.95 -6.91
N ILE A 63 -10.29 2.24 -5.61
CA ILE A 63 -10.35 1.22 -4.56
C ILE A 63 -11.70 0.52 -4.56
N ALA A 64 -12.79 1.25 -4.76
CA ALA A 64 -14.13 0.66 -4.84
C ALA A 64 -14.26 -0.29 -6.03
N TRP A 65 -13.69 0.08 -7.17
CA TRP A 65 -13.67 -0.72 -8.39
C TRP A 65 -12.84 -2.01 -8.25
N ALA A 66 -11.69 -1.97 -7.60
CA ALA A 66 -10.76 -3.09 -7.54
C ALA A 66 -11.27 -4.25 -6.66
N ASP A 67 -11.11 -5.49 -7.10
CA ASP A 67 -11.32 -6.70 -6.27
C ASP A 67 -10.06 -7.03 -5.45
N HIS A 68 -8.89 -6.71 -6.01
CA HIS A 68 -7.58 -6.96 -5.41
C HIS A 68 -6.72 -5.69 -5.42
N LEU A 69 -6.11 -5.39 -4.29
CA LEU A 69 -5.25 -4.22 -4.09
C LEU A 69 -3.79 -4.65 -3.85
N VAL A 70 -2.84 -4.01 -4.52
CA VAL A 70 -1.42 -4.25 -4.28
C VAL A 70 -0.77 -2.98 -3.77
N PHE A 71 -0.11 -3.09 -2.61
CA PHE A 71 0.66 -1.99 -2.02
C PHE A 71 2.14 -2.30 -2.10
N SER A 72 2.88 -1.56 -2.93
CA SER A 72 4.33 -1.67 -3.07
C SER A 72 5.01 -0.47 -2.42
N PHE A 73 5.91 -0.70 -1.45
CA PHE A 73 6.60 0.38 -0.76
C PHE A 73 7.86 -0.07 0.00
N PRO A 74 8.85 0.82 0.20
CA PRO A 74 9.99 0.56 1.07
C PRO A 74 9.58 0.64 2.55
N ILE A 75 10.15 -0.23 3.37
CA ILE A 75 9.99 -0.15 4.83
C ILE A 75 11.00 0.86 5.38
N TRP A 76 10.50 1.97 5.90
CA TRP A 76 11.26 3.00 6.59
C TRP A 76 10.83 3.09 8.05
N TRP A 77 11.77 2.96 8.97
CA TRP A 77 11.48 3.01 10.41
C TRP A 77 10.33 2.06 10.83
N SER A 78 10.34 0.83 10.29
CA SER A 78 9.31 -0.19 10.50
C SER A 78 7.89 0.23 10.10
N ALA A 79 7.77 1.17 9.16
CA ALA A 79 6.50 1.66 8.61
C ALA A 79 6.61 1.91 7.10
N GLU A 80 5.49 2.27 6.50
CA GLU A 80 5.43 2.82 5.15
C GLU A 80 5.97 4.26 5.09
N PRO A 81 6.36 4.75 3.90
CA PRO A 81 6.69 6.17 3.69
C PRO A 81 5.54 7.11 4.08
N ALA A 82 5.89 8.33 4.50
CA ALA A 82 4.92 9.33 4.95
C ALA A 82 3.84 9.63 3.91
N ILE A 83 4.20 9.65 2.62
CA ILE A 83 3.24 9.89 1.53
C ILE A 83 2.19 8.78 1.45
N LEU A 84 2.58 7.51 1.62
CA LEU A 84 1.63 6.39 1.64
C LEU A 84 0.77 6.41 2.90
N LYS A 85 1.33 6.81 4.05
CA LYS A 85 0.53 7.01 5.26
C LYS A 85 -0.51 8.12 5.04
N GLY A 86 -0.11 9.24 4.42
CA GLY A 86 -1.02 10.32 4.06
C GLY A 86 -2.11 9.88 3.07
N PHE A 87 -1.75 9.07 2.08
CA PHE A 87 -2.72 8.46 1.16
C PHE A 87 -3.76 7.63 1.94
N ILE A 88 -3.35 6.78 2.88
CA ILE A 88 -4.27 6.01 3.72
C ILE A 88 -5.17 6.92 4.55
N ASP A 89 -4.60 7.94 5.21
CA ASP A 89 -5.36 8.87 6.04
C ASP A 89 -6.40 9.66 5.25
N ARG A 90 -6.06 10.07 4.02
CA ARG A 90 -6.92 10.85 3.15
C ARG A 90 -7.96 10.00 2.41
N THR A 91 -7.68 8.72 2.19
CA THR A 91 -8.51 7.83 1.34
C THR A 91 -9.37 6.87 2.16
N PHE A 92 -8.84 6.28 3.24
CA PHE A 92 -9.58 5.32 4.08
C PHE A 92 -10.41 6.05 5.14
N THR A 93 -11.26 6.95 4.67
CA THR A 93 -12.04 7.85 5.54
C THR A 93 -13.31 7.18 6.09
N PRO A 94 -13.89 7.75 7.18
CA PRO A 94 -15.22 7.37 7.65
C PRO A 94 -16.26 7.48 6.53
N ARG A 95 -17.21 6.55 6.50
CA ARG A 95 -18.27 6.35 5.50
C ARG A 95 -17.83 5.67 4.21
N PHE A 96 -16.59 5.83 3.77
CA PHE A 96 -16.04 5.09 2.64
C PHE A 96 -15.46 3.73 3.07
N ALA A 97 -14.43 3.73 3.91
CA ALA A 97 -13.72 2.50 4.28
C ALA A 97 -14.30 1.83 5.53
N TYR A 98 -14.89 2.60 6.42
CA TYR A 98 -15.54 2.12 7.63
C TYR A 98 -16.63 3.08 8.11
N ARG A 99 -17.46 2.64 9.07
CA ARG A 99 -18.36 3.50 9.82
C ARG A 99 -18.43 3.08 11.28
N PHE A 100 -18.84 3.99 12.13
CA PHE A 100 -19.23 3.66 13.51
C PHE A 100 -20.75 3.69 13.65
N THR A 101 -21.32 2.61 14.19
CA THR A 101 -22.73 2.50 14.49
C THR A 101 -22.85 1.94 15.91
N ASP A 102 -23.50 2.66 16.81
CA ASP A 102 -23.70 2.27 18.22
C ASP A 102 -22.39 1.89 18.94
N GLY A 103 -21.32 2.66 18.68
CA GLY A 103 -20.00 2.45 19.29
C GLY A 103 -19.19 1.29 18.71
N LYS A 104 -19.70 0.60 17.70
CA LYS A 104 -19.00 -0.49 16.99
C LYS A 104 -18.51 -0.02 15.62
N SER A 105 -17.30 -0.43 15.25
CA SER A 105 -16.79 -0.22 13.91
C SER A 105 -17.35 -1.27 12.94
N GLU A 106 -17.79 -0.82 11.78
CA GLU A 106 -18.21 -1.67 10.67
C GLU A 106 -17.27 -1.42 9.48
N ALA A 107 -16.66 -2.46 8.97
CA ALA A 107 -15.81 -2.42 7.79
C ALA A 107 -16.65 -2.32 6.50
N LYS A 108 -16.23 -1.48 5.55
CA LYS A 108 -17.00 -1.22 4.32
C LYS A 108 -16.35 -1.78 3.05
N LEU A 109 -15.08 -2.20 3.11
CA LEU A 109 -14.33 -2.74 1.97
C LEU A 109 -14.23 -4.28 2.02
N THR A 110 -15.27 -4.92 2.55
CA THR A 110 -15.36 -6.39 2.66
C THR A 110 -15.44 -7.06 1.28
N GLY A 111 -14.92 -8.29 1.20
CA GLY A 111 -14.87 -9.05 -0.06
C GLY A 111 -13.61 -8.79 -0.89
N LYS A 112 -12.89 -7.71 -0.61
CA LYS A 112 -11.64 -7.38 -1.29
C LYS A 112 -10.45 -8.12 -0.68
N THR A 113 -9.42 -8.32 -1.50
CA THR A 113 -8.14 -8.89 -1.10
C THR A 113 -6.99 -7.91 -1.32
N ALA A 114 -5.85 -8.16 -0.68
CA ALA A 114 -4.66 -7.36 -0.94
C ALA A 114 -3.38 -8.18 -0.85
N ALA A 115 -2.33 -7.70 -1.54
CA ALA A 115 -0.96 -8.14 -1.40
C ALA A 115 -0.04 -6.95 -1.02
N LEU A 116 1.06 -7.26 -0.33
CA LEU A 116 2.13 -6.31 -0.03
C LEU A 116 3.40 -6.71 -0.77
N ILE A 117 4.04 -5.76 -1.45
CA ILE A 117 5.37 -5.88 -2.04
C ILE A 117 6.28 -4.90 -1.31
N LEU A 118 7.21 -5.41 -0.52
CA LEU A 118 7.99 -4.63 0.42
C LEU A 118 9.47 -4.72 0.09
N THR A 119 10.17 -3.60 0.18
CA THR A 119 11.64 -3.56 0.11
C THR A 119 12.20 -3.06 1.43
N CYS A 120 13.38 -3.57 1.84
CA CYS A 120 14.04 -3.12 3.06
C CYS A 120 15.55 -3.39 3.05
N ARG A 121 16.31 -2.64 3.85
CA ARG A 121 17.74 -2.88 4.04
C ARG A 121 18.02 -4.07 4.96
N ALA A 122 17.15 -4.31 5.92
CA ALA A 122 17.25 -5.47 6.82
C ALA A 122 17.03 -6.78 6.07
N PRO A 123 17.52 -7.92 6.58
CA PRO A 123 17.14 -9.22 6.06
C PRO A 123 15.62 -9.45 6.16
N ALA A 124 15.00 -9.97 5.11
CA ALA A 124 13.55 -10.14 5.03
C ALA A 124 12.97 -10.98 6.20
N PHE A 125 13.72 -11.97 6.68
CA PHE A 125 13.28 -12.83 7.80
C PHE A 125 13.00 -12.03 9.08
N PHE A 126 13.70 -10.91 9.30
CA PHE A 126 13.49 -10.05 10.46
C PHE A 126 12.04 -9.60 10.57
N TYR A 127 11.48 -9.08 9.47
CA TYR A 127 10.08 -8.65 9.44
C TYR A 127 9.07 -9.79 9.45
N ARG A 128 9.46 -10.97 8.96
CA ARG A 128 8.61 -12.18 9.06
C ARG A 128 8.47 -12.66 10.50
N ILE A 129 9.54 -12.57 11.30
CA ILE A 129 9.55 -13.01 12.71
C ILE A 129 8.93 -11.96 13.62
N TYR A 130 9.40 -10.71 13.52
CA TYR A 130 8.98 -9.64 14.44
C TYR A 130 7.70 -8.93 13.98
N GLY A 131 7.20 -9.20 12.80
CA GLY A 131 5.93 -8.75 12.28
C GLY A 131 5.89 -7.29 11.84
N GLY A 132 6.35 -6.36 12.66
CA GLY A 132 6.46 -4.93 12.33
C GLY A 132 5.31 -4.37 11.48
N PRO A 133 5.64 -3.78 10.31
CA PRO A 133 4.63 -3.18 9.43
C PRO A 133 3.63 -4.20 8.89
N ILE A 134 4.03 -5.46 8.65
CA ILE A 134 3.16 -6.50 8.08
C ILE A 134 1.98 -6.75 9.01
N THR A 135 2.24 -6.96 10.30
CA THR A 135 1.18 -7.20 11.29
C THR A 135 0.25 -6.00 11.42
N ARG A 136 0.81 -4.78 11.41
CA ARG A 136 0.02 -3.55 11.45
C ARG A 136 -0.88 -3.43 10.21
N TRP A 137 -0.32 -3.62 9.02
CA TRP A 137 -1.11 -3.59 7.78
C TRP A 137 -2.19 -4.65 7.76
N LYS A 138 -1.85 -5.90 8.09
CA LYS A 138 -2.80 -7.02 8.11
C LYS A 138 -3.98 -6.77 9.04
N ARG A 139 -3.73 -6.27 10.26
CA ARG A 139 -4.76 -6.17 11.31
C ARG A 139 -5.40 -4.79 11.41
N MET A 140 -4.57 -3.73 11.33
CA MET A 140 -4.99 -2.38 11.71
C MET A 140 -5.29 -1.49 10.51
N VAL A 141 -4.69 -1.76 9.34
CA VAL A 141 -4.98 -1.00 8.12
C VAL A 141 -6.00 -1.76 7.27
N LEU A 142 -5.61 -2.88 6.68
CA LEU A 142 -6.47 -3.66 5.79
C LEU A 142 -7.59 -4.38 6.54
N GLY A 143 -7.25 -5.09 7.60
CA GLY A 143 -8.23 -5.85 8.38
C GLY A 143 -9.28 -4.98 9.03
N PHE A 144 -8.94 -3.78 9.49
CA PHE A 144 -9.90 -2.84 10.07
C PHE A 144 -10.99 -2.42 9.08
N VAL A 145 -10.66 -2.28 7.82
CA VAL A 145 -11.59 -1.88 6.75
C VAL A 145 -12.22 -3.07 6.01
N GLY A 146 -11.84 -4.31 6.38
CA GLY A 146 -12.43 -5.55 5.84
C GLY A 146 -11.70 -6.14 4.64
N ILE A 147 -10.52 -5.63 4.29
CA ILE A 147 -9.68 -6.17 3.21
C ILE A 147 -8.83 -7.31 3.76
N ARG A 148 -8.85 -8.45 3.09
CA ARG A 148 -8.06 -9.63 3.49
C ARG A 148 -6.67 -9.60 2.84
N LEU A 149 -5.61 -9.49 3.64
CA LEU A 149 -4.24 -9.66 3.14
C LEU A 149 -4.01 -11.14 2.78
N THR A 150 -3.71 -11.42 1.51
CA THR A 150 -3.43 -12.77 0.99
C THR A 150 -1.95 -13.07 0.98
N ASP A 151 -1.13 -12.13 0.48
CA ASP A 151 0.27 -12.36 0.19
C ASP A 151 1.14 -11.22 0.69
N THR A 152 2.40 -11.54 0.99
CA THR A 152 3.41 -10.55 1.37
C THR A 152 4.77 -10.98 0.82
N PHE A 153 5.27 -10.20 -0.12
CA PHE A 153 6.58 -10.35 -0.72
C PHE A 153 7.54 -9.33 -0.09
N ILE A 154 8.72 -9.77 0.34
CA ILE A 154 9.71 -8.89 1.00
C ILE A 154 11.06 -9.13 0.38
N LEU A 155 11.58 -8.15 -0.34
CA LEU A 155 12.96 -8.09 -0.76
C LEU A 155 13.78 -7.35 0.29
N GLY A 156 14.59 -8.11 1.02
CA GLY A 156 15.51 -7.57 2.02
C GLY A 156 16.87 -7.22 1.43
N LYS A 157 17.77 -6.69 2.27
CA LYS A 157 19.18 -6.42 1.94
C LYS A 157 19.39 -5.45 0.77
N ILE A 158 18.43 -4.56 0.49
CA ILE A 158 18.59 -3.48 -0.49
C ILE A 158 19.80 -2.60 -0.09
N ASP A 159 20.58 -2.17 -1.06
CA ASP A 159 21.83 -1.43 -0.88
C ASP A 159 22.92 -2.19 -0.08
N HIS A 160 22.80 -3.48 0.06
CA HIS A 160 23.82 -4.33 0.64
C HIS A 160 24.78 -4.82 -0.47
N PRO A 161 26.04 -5.23 -0.20
CA PRO A 161 26.92 -5.81 -1.22
C PRO A 161 26.36 -7.01 -2.00
N GLN A 162 25.32 -7.65 -1.47
CA GLN A 162 24.58 -8.74 -2.13
C GLN A 162 23.48 -8.23 -3.07
N ASP A 163 23.12 -6.96 -2.99
CA ASP A 163 22.10 -6.35 -3.85
C ASP A 163 22.68 -6.10 -5.24
N ASN A 164 22.42 -7.02 -6.14
CA ASN A 164 22.87 -6.98 -7.52
C ASN A 164 21.73 -7.43 -8.45
N PRO A 165 21.86 -7.23 -9.77
CA PRO A 165 20.81 -7.56 -10.73
C PRO A 165 20.30 -9.01 -10.63
N THR A 166 21.20 -9.97 -10.39
CA THR A 166 20.81 -11.40 -10.25
C THR A 166 19.94 -11.61 -9.00
N TYR A 167 20.34 -11.05 -7.85
CA TYR A 167 19.57 -11.14 -6.61
C TYR A 167 18.18 -10.51 -6.74
N ARG A 168 18.09 -9.40 -7.49
CA ARG A 168 16.79 -8.74 -7.74
C ARG A 168 15.92 -9.53 -8.71
N ALA A 169 16.53 -10.12 -9.76
CA ALA A 169 15.82 -10.94 -10.74
C ALA A 169 15.18 -12.18 -10.09
N GLU A 170 15.93 -12.89 -9.23
CA GLU A 170 15.43 -14.06 -8.49
C GLU A 170 14.22 -13.75 -7.59
N PHE A 171 13.98 -12.49 -7.26
CA PHE A 171 12.81 -12.09 -6.47
C PHE A 171 11.57 -11.87 -7.34
N VAL A 172 11.74 -11.56 -8.61
CA VAL A 172 10.63 -11.29 -9.54
C VAL A 172 10.09 -12.57 -10.16
N GLU A 173 10.94 -13.61 -10.33
CA GLU A 173 10.54 -14.95 -10.75
C GLU A 173 9.70 -15.69 -9.67
#